data_bb9a07c75d8478886fb4e2a9810b70ce
#
_entry.id   bb9a07c75d8478886fb4e2a9810b70ce
#
_cell.length_a   1.000
_cell.length_b   1.000
_cell.length_c   1.000
_cell.angle_alpha   90.00
_cell.angle_beta   90.00
_cell.angle_gamma   90.00
#
_symmetry.space_group_name_H-M   'P 1'
#
loop_
_entity.id
_entity.type
_entity.pdbx_description
1 polymer ?
#
loop_
_entity_poly.entity_id
_entity_poly.type
_entity_poly.pdbx_seq_one_letter_code
_entity_poly.pdbx_strand_id
1 'polypeptide(L)'
;MWIVLDVLSVEHHAFADAVRVHGTIREAPMDHGQHHTHVVEVGDEVEVTSQTPFVDVDVQLIAEAEAAGQRPRVALLVVEHDEVILYTVAQRGLREGMTWTMRGGGKRGGDLRAAAGVEEAFLNGTAAEVAAALQGDVPVVLAGPGHAKDRMATVLGVVAPRLHLTVVATSIGGRAAANEVLREGLAGEVLADHALIRETALVEEALTRMQVDGAVAYGREHLEKAVTEGAVETLI
;
A
#
# COMPACT_ATOMS: atom_id res chain seq x y z
N MET A 1 -26.39 -2.10 -19.57
CA MET A 1 -26.18 -3.26 -20.48
C MET A 1 -25.59 -4.36 -19.61
N TRP A 2 -26.14 -5.56 -19.61
CA TRP A 2 -25.63 -6.67 -18.80
C TRP A 2 -25.11 -7.78 -19.73
N ILE A 3 -24.13 -8.54 -19.25
CA ILE A 3 -23.51 -9.66 -19.96
C ILE A 3 -23.14 -10.75 -18.95
N VAL A 4 -23.40 -12.00 -19.31
CA VAL A 4 -22.95 -13.17 -18.53
C VAL A 4 -21.85 -13.87 -19.31
N LEU A 5 -20.70 -14.04 -18.67
CA LEU A 5 -19.54 -14.69 -19.25
C LEU A 5 -19.25 -16.03 -18.56
N ASP A 6 -19.03 -17.06 -19.34
CA ASP A 6 -18.31 -18.23 -18.87
C ASP A 6 -16.81 -17.89 -18.86
N VAL A 7 -16.28 -17.65 -17.65
CA VAL A 7 -14.96 -17.07 -17.44
C VAL A 7 -13.86 -18.08 -17.78
N LEU A 8 -12.91 -17.68 -18.63
CA LEU A 8 -11.74 -18.43 -19.03
C LEU A 8 -10.46 -17.94 -18.34
N SER A 9 -10.30 -16.62 -18.20
CA SER A 9 -9.18 -16.04 -17.48
C SER A 9 -9.56 -14.72 -16.82
N VAL A 10 -8.84 -14.40 -15.74
CA VAL A 10 -8.94 -13.14 -15.00
C VAL A 10 -7.54 -12.56 -14.87
N GLU A 11 -7.35 -11.32 -15.31
CA GLU A 11 -6.07 -10.63 -15.27
C GLU A 11 -6.24 -9.28 -14.56
N HIS A 12 -5.41 -9.04 -13.54
CA HIS A 12 -5.37 -7.75 -12.87
C HIS A 12 -4.41 -6.79 -13.59
N HIS A 13 -4.92 -5.61 -13.92
CA HIS A 13 -4.12 -4.56 -14.54
C HIS A 13 -3.63 -3.57 -13.49
N ALA A 14 -2.42 -3.78 -13.00
CA ALA A 14 -1.84 -3.01 -11.88
C ALA A 14 -1.78 -1.49 -12.11
N PHE A 15 -1.65 -1.05 -13.37
CA PHE A 15 -1.57 0.37 -13.72
C PHE A 15 -2.93 1.07 -13.84
N ALA A 16 -3.98 0.32 -14.14
CA ALA A 16 -5.34 0.85 -14.34
C ALA A 16 -6.28 0.59 -13.15
N ASP A 17 -5.79 -0.13 -12.12
CA ASP A 17 -6.60 -0.58 -10.97
C ASP A 17 -7.90 -1.28 -11.42
N ALA A 18 -7.81 -2.05 -12.51
CA ALA A 18 -8.90 -2.70 -13.18
C ALA A 18 -8.65 -4.20 -13.34
N VAL A 19 -9.70 -4.98 -13.40
CA VAL A 19 -9.65 -6.43 -13.63
C VAL A 19 -10.21 -6.73 -15.02
N ARG A 20 -9.44 -7.42 -15.86
CA ARG A 20 -9.91 -7.92 -17.15
C ARG A 20 -10.42 -9.34 -16.95
N VAL A 21 -11.68 -9.53 -17.27
CA VAL A 21 -12.36 -10.82 -17.26
C VAL A 21 -12.59 -11.26 -18.70
N HIS A 22 -11.86 -12.27 -19.13
CA HIS A 22 -12.02 -12.85 -20.47
C HIS A 22 -12.82 -14.14 -20.40
N GLY A 23 -13.78 -14.27 -21.30
CA GLY A 23 -14.66 -15.44 -21.32
C GLY A 23 -15.47 -15.55 -22.60
N THR A 24 -16.35 -16.55 -22.65
CA THR A 24 -17.33 -16.74 -23.71
C THR A 24 -18.68 -16.20 -23.27
N ILE A 25 -19.35 -15.44 -24.12
CA ILE A 25 -20.67 -14.89 -23.86
C ILE A 25 -21.69 -16.02 -23.73
N ARG A 26 -22.19 -16.23 -22.53
CA ARG A 26 -23.25 -17.19 -22.23
C ARG A 26 -24.62 -16.57 -22.42
N GLU A 27 -24.82 -15.38 -21.89
CA GLU A 27 -26.06 -14.62 -22.03
C GLU A 27 -25.77 -13.14 -22.23
N ALA A 28 -26.35 -12.57 -23.26
CA ALA A 28 -26.35 -11.12 -23.57
C ALA A 28 -27.47 -10.83 -24.57
N PRO A 29 -27.80 -9.55 -24.84
CA PRO A 29 -28.74 -9.18 -25.90
C PRO A 29 -28.31 -9.60 -27.31
N MET A 30 -27.00 -9.83 -27.55
CA MET A 30 -26.44 -10.25 -28.83
C MET A 30 -25.10 -10.98 -28.62
N ASP A 31 -24.53 -11.56 -29.66
CA ASP A 31 -23.19 -12.17 -29.72
C ASP A 31 -22.98 -13.41 -28.82
N HIS A 32 -24.01 -14.21 -28.61
CA HIS A 32 -23.92 -15.47 -27.88
C HIS A 32 -22.83 -16.40 -28.44
N GLY A 33 -22.02 -16.98 -27.56
CA GLY A 33 -20.98 -17.94 -27.90
C GLY A 33 -19.69 -17.27 -28.42
N GLN A 34 -19.64 -15.95 -28.55
CA GLN A 34 -18.41 -15.24 -28.92
C GLN A 34 -17.53 -14.96 -27.72
N HIS A 35 -16.22 -14.84 -27.97
CA HIS A 35 -15.27 -14.41 -26.94
C HIS A 35 -15.41 -12.91 -26.65
N HIS A 36 -15.41 -12.57 -25.39
CA HIS A 36 -15.46 -11.19 -24.93
C HIS A 36 -14.50 -10.97 -23.77
N THR A 37 -13.92 -9.78 -23.72
CA THR A 37 -13.14 -9.33 -22.56
C THR A 37 -13.84 -8.13 -21.95
N HIS A 38 -14.32 -8.31 -20.74
CA HIS A 38 -14.92 -7.24 -19.96
C HIS A 38 -13.89 -6.64 -19.01
N VAL A 39 -13.90 -5.32 -18.87
CA VAL A 39 -13.05 -4.61 -17.91
C VAL A 39 -13.92 -4.23 -16.73
N VAL A 40 -13.58 -4.71 -15.55
CA VAL A 40 -14.24 -4.39 -14.29
C VAL A 40 -13.41 -3.33 -13.58
N GLU A 41 -14.03 -2.21 -13.28
CA GLU A 41 -13.42 -1.07 -12.60
C GLU A 41 -14.01 -0.87 -11.21
N VAL A 42 -13.37 -0.02 -10.41
CA VAL A 42 -13.86 0.31 -9.06
C VAL A 42 -15.21 1.02 -9.18
N GLY A 43 -16.23 0.45 -8.54
CA GLY A 43 -17.61 0.94 -8.58
C GLY A 43 -18.55 0.12 -9.46
N ASP A 44 -18.02 -0.82 -10.24
CA ASP A 44 -18.85 -1.75 -10.99
C ASP A 44 -19.49 -2.79 -10.07
N GLU A 45 -20.72 -3.17 -10.38
CA GLU A 45 -21.45 -4.24 -9.72
C GLU A 45 -21.34 -5.51 -10.53
N VAL A 46 -20.78 -6.57 -9.92
CA VAL A 46 -20.61 -7.87 -10.57
C VAL A 46 -21.20 -8.98 -9.71
N GLU A 47 -21.80 -9.96 -10.36
CA GLU A 47 -22.26 -11.20 -9.74
C GLU A 47 -21.37 -12.37 -10.19
N VAL A 48 -20.83 -13.10 -9.22
CA VAL A 48 -19.98 -14.28 -9.48
C VAL A 48 -20.75 -15.52 -9.10
N THR A 49 -20.93 -16.42 -10.07
CA THR A 49 -21.55 -17.72 -9.86
C THR A 49 -20.56 -18.84 -10.12
N SER A 50 -20.58 -19.89 -9.30
CA SER A 50 -19.76 -21.08 -9.46
C SER A 50 -20.62 -22.32 -9.68
N GLN A 51 -20.13 -23.28 -10.49
CA GLN A 51 -20.77 -24.58 -10.67
C GLN A 51 -20.61 -25.47 -9.44
N THR A 52 -19.58 -25.22 -8.64
CA THR A 52 -19.37 -25.87 -7.34
C THR A 52 -19.72 -24.90 -6.22
N PRO A 53 -20.28 -25.37 -5.10
CA PRO A 53 -20.52 -24.50 -3.95
C PRO A 53 -19.22 -23.80 -3.52
N PHE A 54 -19.32 -22.53 -3.13
CA PHE A 54 -18.21 -21.84 -2.45
C PHE A 54 -17.89 -22.57 -1.16
N VAL A 55 -16.61 -22.82 -0.94
CA VAL A 55 -16.12 -23.39 0.33
C VAL A 55 -15.84 -22.28 1.34
N ASP A 56 -15.70 -22.64 2.61
CA ASP A 56 -15.48 -21.66 3.69
C ASP A 56 -14.30 -20.72 3.44
N VAL A 57 -13.25 -21.24 2.80
CA VAL A 57 -12.06 -20.43 2.43
C VAL A 57 -12.42 -19.34 1.42
N ASP A 58 -13.25 -19.62 0.42
CA ASP A 58 -13.68 -18.63 -0.58
C ASP A 58 -14.48 -17.51 0.09
N VAL A 59 -15.38 -17.89 1.01
CA VAL A 59 -16.20 -16.93 1.77
C VAL A 59 -15.33 -16.06 2.67
N GLN A 60 -14.31 -16.66 3.31
CA GLN A 60 -13.36 -15.92 4.14
C GLN A 60 -12.53 -14.94 3.32
N LEU A 61 -12.05 -15.33 2.13
CA LEU A 61 -11.31 -14.45 1.22
C LEU A 61 -12.14 -13.25 0.76
N ILE A 62 -13.43 -13.47 0.45
CA ILE A 62 -14.33 -12.38 0.08
C ILE A 62 -14.54 -11.44 1.26
N ALA A 63 -14.81 -11.97 2.45
CA ALA A 63 -15.01 -11.17 3.66
C ALA A 63 -13.75 -10.37 4.04
N GLU A 64 -12.57 -10.97 3.89
CA GLU A 64 -11.29 -10.28 4.10
C GLU A 64 -11.07 -9.17 3.06
N ALA A 65 -11.41 -9.40 1.79
CA ALA A 65 -11.31 -8.40 0.73
C ALA A 65 -12.26 -7.22 0.98
N GLU A 66 -13.49 -7.50 1.42
CA GLU A 66 -14.46 -6.47 1.80
C GLU A 66 -13.97 -5.64 3.00
N ALA A 67 -13.54 -6.31 4.08
CA ALA A 67 -13.01 -5.66 5.26
C ALA A 67 -11.76 -4.82 4.94
N ALA A 68 -10.92 -5.29 4.04
CA ALA A 68 -9.73 -4.58 3.57
C ALA A 68 -10.09 -3.31 2.77
N GLY A 69 -11.16 -3.36 1.96
CA GLY A 69 -11.68 -2.20 1.23
C GLY A 69 -12.22 -1.08 2.13
N GLN A 70 -12.69 -1.45 3.32
CA GLN A 70 -13.24 -0.50 4.31
C GLN A 70 -12.18 0.08 5.26
N ARG A 71 -10.94 -0.43 5.24
CA ARG A 71 -9.89 0.08 6.11
C ARG A 71 -9.47 1.49 5.69
N PRO A 72 -9.23 2.39 6.68
CA PRO A 72 -8.75 3.73 6.38
C PRO A 72 -7.41 3.63 5.63
N ARG A 73 -7.29 4.37 4.53
CA ARG A 73 -6.01 4.51 3.83
C ARG A 73 -5.04 5.22 4.77
N VAL A 74 -3.86 4.67 4.96
CA VAL A 74 -2.80 5.30 5.75
C VAL A 74 -1.86 6.03 4.80
N ALA A 75 -1.61 7.30 5.09
CA ALA A 75 -0.59 8.08 4.40
C ALA A 75 0.73 7.95 5.17
N LEU A 76 1.82 7.71 4.44
CA LEU A 76 3.17 7.73 4.99
C LEU A 76 3.94 8.87 4.34
N LEU A 77 4.34 9.84 5.14
CA LEU A 77 5.08 11.01 4.72
C LEU A 77 6.54 10.88 5.16
N VAL A 78 7.42 10.63 4.21
CA VAL A 78 8.86 10.60 4.47
C VAL A 78 9.41 12.01 4.35
N VAL A 79 10.01 12.51 5.43
CA VAL A 79 10.46 13.90 5.56
C VAL A 79 11.95 13.95 5.79
N GLU A 80 12.65 14.57 4.85
CA GLU A 80 14.06 14.90 4.94
C GLU A 80 14.26 16.42 4.97
N HIS A 81 15.50 16.86 5.09
CA HIS A 81 15.85 18.27 5.14
C HIS A 81 15.39 19.05 3.90
N ASP A 82 15.52 18.45 2.73
CA ASP A 82 15.30 19.08 1.42
C ASP A 82 14.30 18.33 0.53
N GLU A 83 13.70 17.28 1.04
CA GLU A 83 12.74 16.47 0.31
C GLU A 83 11.63 15.95 1.23
N VAL A 84 10.42 15.93 0.70
CA VAL A 84 9.25 15.29 1.33
C VAL A 84 8.57 14.43 0.29
N ILE A 85 8.31 13.16 0.63
CA ILE A 85 7.66 12.20 -0.26
C ILE A 85 6.42 11.64 0.43
N LEU A 86 5.29 11.72 -0.25
CA LEU A 86 4.03 11.14 0.18
C LEU A 86 3.84 9.75 -0.42
N TYR A 87 3.70 8.75 0.42
CA TYR A 87 3.29 7.40 0.05
C TYR A 87 1.89 7.11 0.56
N THR A 88 1.16 6.28 -0.16
CA THR A 88 -0.07 5.65 0.33
C THR A 88 0.24 4.19 0.62
N VAL A 89 -0.08 3.74 1.81
CA VAL A 89 -0.01 2.32 2.17
C VAL A 89 -1.21 1.64 1.55
N ALA A 90 -0.98 0.81 0.55
CA ALA A 90 -1.98 0.03 -0.16
C ALA A 90 -1.83 -1.45 0.20
N GLN A 91 -2.84 -2.26 -0.09
CA GLN A 91 -2.83 -3.70 0.20
C GLN A 91 -1.66 -4.46 -0.45
N ARG A 92 -1.16 -3.96 -1.59
CA ARG A 92 -0.09 -4.59 -2.38
C ARG A 92 1.25 -3.85 -2.31
N GLY A 93 1.45 -3.02 -1.31
CA GLY A 93 2.71 -2.29 -1.14
C GLY A 93 2.52 -0.79 -0.96
N LEU A 94 3.63 -0.09 -1.06
CA LEU A 94 3.68 1.36 -1.03
C LEU A 94 3.47 1.92 -2.45
N ARG A 95 2.48 2.77 -2.59
CA ARG A 95 2.29 3.58 -3.79
C ARG A 95 2.92 4.96 -3.53
N GLU A 96 3.91 5.31 -4.32
CA GLU A 96 4.50 6.65 -4.30
C GLU A 96 3.53 7.64 -4.96
N GLY A 97 3.30 8.74 -4.26
CA GLY A 97 2.44 9.83 -4.68
C GLY A 97 3.25 11.09 -5.02
N MET A 98 2.97 12.19 -4.33
CA MET A 98 3.63 13.47 -4.56
C MET A 98 5.00 13.53 -3.89
N THR A 99 5.94 14.21 -4.56
CA THR A 99 7.26 14.53 -4.04
C THR A 99 7.49 16.04 -4.10
N TRP A 100 7.91 16.60 -3.00
CA TRP A 100 8.30 18.00 -2.89
C TRP A 100 9.79 18.10 -2.61
N THR A 101 10.49 18.94 -3.39
CA THR A 101 11.93 19.14 -3.25
C THR A 101 12.22 20.61 -3.06
N MET A 102 13.03 20.91 -2.05
CA MET A 102 13.43 22.26 -1.74
C MET A 102 14.33 22.82 -2.85
N ARG A 103 13.87 23.86 -3.54
CA ARG A 103 14.66 24.54 -4.57
C ARG A 103 15.52 25.65 -3.93
N GLY A 104 16.82 25.62 -4.19
CA GLY A 104 17.71 26.72 -3.80
C GLY A 104 18.60 26.52 -2.58
N GLY A 105 18.64 25.32 -1.97
CA GLY A 105 19.51 24.97 -0.84
C GLY A 105 20.97 24.65 -1.22
N GLY A 106 21.49 25.25 -2.31
CA GLY A 106 22.88 25.00 -2.73
C GLY A 106 23.88 25.47 -1.69
N LYS A 107 24.89 24.61 -1.39
CA LYS A 107 26.05 24.82 -0.50
C LYS A 107 26.96 25.99 -0.94
N ARG A 108 26.41 27.19 -1.16
CA ARG A 108 27.25 28.38 -1.32
C ARG A 108 27.19 29.16 -0.02
N GLY A 109 28.33 29.21 0.66
CA GLY A 109 28.56 29.86 1.91
C GLY A 109 27.80 31.16 2.06
N GLY A 110 26.78 31.16 2.90
CA GLY A 110 25.89 32.24 3.14
C GLY A 110 25.17 32.02 4.47
N ASP A 111 24.67 33.03 5.02
CA ASP A 111 24.00 33.21 6.26
C ASP A 111 23.13 32.00 6.69
N LEU A 112 23.46 31.35 7.81
CA LEU A 112 22.71 30.27 8.41
C LEU A 112 21.24 30.64 8.67
N ARG A 113 20.95 31.93 8.90
CA ARG A 113 19.60 32.44 9.09
C ARG A 113 18.79 32.43 7.79
N ALA A 114 19.44 32.72 6.66
CA ALA A 114 18.80 32.66 5.35
C ALA A 114 18.46 31.20 4.98
N ALA A 115 19.36 30.25 5.27
CA ALA A 115 19.11 28.82 5.04
C ALA A 115 17.95 28.31 5.90
N ALA A 116 17.87 28.68 7.18
CA ALA A 116 16.77 28.31 8.07
C ALA A 116 15.42 28.87 7.59
N GLY A 117 15.39 30.08 7.06
CA GLY A 117 14.17 30.69 6.50
C GLY A 117 13.68 29.99 5.22
N VAL A 118 14.60 29.52 4.37
CA VAL A 118 14.25 28.72 3.17
C VAL A 118 13.66 27.38 3.56
N GLU A 119 14.25 26.69 4.53
CA GLU A 119 13.74 25.41 5.04
C GLU A 119 12.35 25.58 5.70
N GLU A 120 12.17 26.63 6.50
CA GLU A 120 10.87 26.91 7.13
C GLU A 120 9.80 27.22 6.08
N ALA A 121 10.10 28.01 5.06
CA ALA A 121 9.20 28.29 3.96
C ALA A 121 8.85 27.03 3.16
N PHE A 122 9.83 26.16 2.93
CA PHE A 122 9.62 24.86 2.28
C PHE A 122 8.68 23.98 3.10
N LEU A 123 8.92 23.80 4.40
CA LEU A 123 8.07 22.97 5.27
C LEU A 123 6.64 23.51 5.35
N ASN A 124 6.47 24.82 5.49
CA ASN A 124 5.15 25.45 5.55
C ASN A 124 4.38 25.28 4.22
N GLY A 125 5.04 25.51 3.08
CA GLY A 125 4.45 25.33 1.76
C GLY A 125 4.03 23.88 1.53
N THR A 126 4.95 22.93 1.79
CA THR A 126 4.69 21.49 1.64
C THR A 126 3.56 21.03 2.57
N ALA A 127 3.53 21.49 3.83
CA ALA A 127 2.46 21.14 4.76
C ALA A 127 1.08 21.58 4.27
N ALA A 128 0.96 22.76 3.64
CA ALA A 128 -0.29 23.23 3.06
C ALA A 128 -0.74 22.34 1.88
N GLU A 129 0.20 21.93 1.02
CA GLU A 129 -0.11 21.04 -0.10
C GLU A 129 -0.45 19.62 0.36
N VAL A 130 0.24 19.08 1.35
CA VAL A 130 -0.10 17.80 2.00
C VAL A 130 -1.50 17.86 2.62
N ALA A 131 -1.81 18.94 3.34
CA ALA A 131 -3.14 19.14 3.93
C ALA A 131 -4.26 19.20 2.88
N ALA A 132 -3.98 19.74 1.70
CA ALA A 132 -4.91 19.79 0.57
C ALA A 132 -5.05 18.42 -0.12
N ALA A 133 -3.97 17.66 -0.21
CA ALA A 133 -3.94 16.35 -0.84
C ALA A 133 -4.62 15.26 0.00
N LEU A 134 -4.47 15.33 1.32
CA LEU A 134 -5.05 14.38 2.26
C LEU A 134 -6.44 14.86 2.68
N GLN A 135 -7.46 14.33 2.02
CA GLN A 135 -8.88 14.63 2.35
C GLN A 135 -9.40 13.68 3.42
N GLY A 136 -10.26 14.21 4.32
CA GLY A 136 -10.90 13.42 5.37
C GLY A 136 -9.99 13.15 6.58
N ASP A 137 -10.37 12.15 7.35
CA ASP A 137 -9.73 11.74 8.59
C ASP A 137 -8.76 10.57 8.32
N VAL A 138 -7.65 10.90 7.65
CA VAL A 138 -6.65 9.92 7.24
C VAL A 138 -5.52 9.87 8.26
N PRO A 139 -5.18 8.71 8.83
CA PRO A 139 -3.99 8.55 9.64
C PRO A 139 -2.71 8.84 8.83
N VAL A 140 -1.81 9.62 9.38
CA VAL A 140 -0.56 10.01 8.72
C VAL A 140 0.62 9.60 9.58
N VAL A 141 1.47 8.76 9.02
CA VAL A 141 2.76 8.42 9.62
C VAL A 141 3.82 9.36 9.03
N LEU A 142 4.49 10.13 9.90
CA LEU A 142 5.63 10.94 9.50
C LEU A 142 6.91 10.19 9.85
N ALA A 143 7.68 9.85 8.85
CA ALA A 143 8.94 9.12 9.00
C ALA A 143 10.11 9.94 8.45
N GLY A 144 11.29 9.67 8.91
CA GLY A 144 12.50 10.27 8.36
C GLY A 144 13.64 10.34 9.37
N PRO A 145 14.87 10.55 8.89
CA PRO A 145 16.02 10.78 9.75
C PRO A 145 16.00 12.19 10.35
N GLY A 146 16.67 12.36 11.48
CA GLY A 146 16.85 13.68 12.11
C GLY A 146 15.54 14.35 12.57
N HIS A 147 15.50 15.67 12.59
CA HIS A 147 14.43 16.48 13.19
C HIS A 147 13.44 17.11 12.19
N ALA A 148 13.65 16.93 10.87
CA ALA A 148 12.78 17.54 9.86
C ALA A 148 11.32 17.04 9.97
N LYS A 149 11.12 15.75 10.28
CA LYS A 149 9.80 15.17 10.51
C LYS A 149 9.07 15.77 11.72
N ASP A 150 9.79 16.07 12.79
CA ASP A 150 9.20 16.66 14.01
C ASP A 150 8.72 18.09 13.74
N ARG A 151 9.50 18.85 12.96
CA ARG A 151 9.12 20.18 12.50
C ARG A 151 7.91 20.14 11.58
N MET A 152 7.89 19.21 10.62
CA MET A 152 6.74 18.97 9.74
C MET A 152 5.50 18.60 10.55
N ALA A 153 5.62 17.74 11.57
CA ALA A 153 4.51 17.37 12.44
C ALA A 153 3.95 18.59 13.18
N THR A 154 4.82 19.48 13.64
CA THR A 154 4.41 20.73 14.30
C THR A 154 3.62 21.64 13.34
N VAL A 155 4.10 21.80 12.11
CA VAL A 155 3.43 22.63 11.10
C VAL A 155 2.10 22.01 10.68
N LEU A 156 2.07 20.71 10.40
CA LEU A 156 0.84 19.98 10.02
C LEU A 156 -0.19 20.01 11.15
N GLY A 157 0.22 19.90 12.40
CA GLY A 157 -0.68 20.01 13.54
C GLY A 157 -1.41 21.36 13.63
N VAL A 158 -0.81 22.41 13.08
CA VAL A 158 -1.43 23.74 12.99
C VAL A 158 -2.30 23.87 11.73
N VAL A 159 -1.76 23.47 10.59
CA VAL A 159 -2.42 23.65 9.28
C VAL A 159 -3.57 22.66 9.06
N ALA A 160 -3.42 21.44 9.57
CA ALA A 160 -4.40 20.36 9.38
C ALA A 160 -4.65 19.58 10.70
N PRO A 161 -5.25 20.20 11.72
CA PRO A 161 -5.45 19.59 13.04
C PRO A 161 -6.38 18.36 13.01
N ARG A 162 -7.06 18.11 11.88
CA ARG A 162 -7.89 16.91 11.64
C ARG A 162 -7.07 15.64 11.37
N LEU A 163 -5.79 15.78 11.01
CA LEU A 163 -4.95 14.64 10.69
C LEU A 163 -4.40 13.99 11.96
N HIS A 164 -4.55 12.67 12.05
CA HIS A 164 -3.94 11.90 13.13
C HIS A 164 -2.48 11.60 12.79
N LEU A 165 -1.56 12.32 13.43
CA LEU A 165 -0.14 12.27 13.15
C LEU A 165 0.58 11.29 14.08
N THR A 166 1.29 10.32 13.53
CA THR A 166 2.23 9.46 14.24
C THR A 166 3.64 9.72 13.72
N VAL A 167 4.57 10.06 14.58
CA VAL A 167 5.96 10.39 14.21
C VAL A 167 6.88 9.26 14.56
N VAL A 168 7.64 8.76 13.58
CA VAL A 168 8.60 7.67 13.74
C VAL A 168 9.97 8.04 13.18
N ALA A 169 11.03 7.60 13.84
CA ALA A 169 12.39 7.82 13.38
C ALA A 169 12.81 6.67 12.45
N THR A 170 13.50 7.00 11.37
CA THR A 170 14.14 6.02 10.47
C THR A 170 15.62 6.32 10.35
N SER A 171 16.40 5.28 10.00
CA SER A 171 17.85 5.39 9.85
C SER A 171 18.27 6.17 8.62
N ILE A 172 17.44 6.12 7.58
CA ILE A 172 17.68 6.70 6.25
C ILE A 172 16.41 7.38 5.74
N GLY A 173 16.50 8.09 4.63
CA GLY A 173 15.39 8.79 3.97
C GLY A 173 14.83 8.07 2.76
N GLY A 174 14.01 8.78 2.00
CA GLY A 174 13.43 8.33 0.75
C GLY A 174 12.58 7.06 0.86
N ARG A 175 12.52 6.31 -0.24
CA ARG A 175 11.76 5.04 -0.28
C ARG A 175 12.28 4.00 0.73
N ALA A 176 13.55 4.04 1.06
CA ALA A 176 14.14 3.11 2.02
C ALA A 176 13.59 3.34 3.44
N ALA A 177 13.35 4.59 3.84
CA ALA A 177 12.67 4.92 5.10
C ALA A 177 11.24 4.36 5.12
N ALA A 178 10.51 4.50 4.01
CA ALA A 178 9.16 3.97 3.91
C ALA A 178 9.14 2.45 4.08
N ASN A 179 10.08 1.73 3.49
CA ASN A 179 10.23 0.28 3.67
C ASN A 179 10.66 -0.09 5.10
N GLU A 180 11.53 0.71 5.74
CA GLU A 180 11.95 0.52 7.14
C GLU A 180 10.75 0.60 8.09
N VAL A 181 9.87 1.60 7.89
CA VAL A 181 8.63 1.74 8.68
C VAL A 181 7.75 0.49 8.59
N LEU A 182 7.59 -0.07 7.39
CA LEU A 182 6.77 -1.26 7.19
C LEU A 182 7.42 -2.51 7.79
N ARG A 183 8.71 -2.74 7.47
CA ARG A 183 9.45 -3.93 7.87
C ARG A 183 9.62 -4.05 9.38
N GLU A 184 9.90 -2.93 10.04
CA GLU A 184 10.16 -2.89 11.47
C GLU A 184 8.90 -2.58 12.31
N GLY A 185 7.75 -2.39 11.64
CA GLY A 185 6.48 -2.11 12.32
C GLY A 185 6.50 -0.81 13.14
N LEU A 186 7.31 0.19 12.73
CA LEU A 186 7.56 1.40 13.51
C LEU A 186 6.32 2.27 13.76
N ALA A 187 5.29 2.12 12.95
CA ALA A 187 4.04 2.86 13.10
C ALA A 187 3.02 2.18 14.04
N GLY A 188 3.39 1.06 14.67
CA GLY A 188 2.60 0.39 15.69
C GLY A 188 1.16 0.11 15.25
N GLU A 189 0.19 0.46 16.12
CA GLU A 189 -1.24 0.18 15.90
C GLU A 189 -1.82 0.82 14.63
N VAL A 190 -1.26 1.96 14.17
CA VAL A 190 -1.75 2.66 12.96
C VAL A 190 -1.66 1.79 11.72
N LEU A 191 -0.65 0.93 11.64
CA LEU A 191 -0.42 0.01 10.52
C LEU A 191 -0.68 -1.46 10.89
N ALA A 192 -0.90 -1.80 12.17
CA ALA A 192 -1.01 -3.19 12.64
C ALA A 192 -2.10 -4.00 11.92
N ASP A 193 -3.23 -3.35 11.59
CA ASP A 193 -4.34 -3.98 10.89
C ASP A 193 -4.17 -4.02 9.37
N HIS A 194 -3.09 -3.44 8.84
CA HIS A 194 -2.85 -3.47 7.40
C HIS A 194 -2.36 -4.85 6.95
N ALA A 195 -3.01 -5.44 5.94
CA ALA A 195 -2.63 -6.75 5.39
C ALA A 195 -1.15 -6.77 4.97
N LEU A 196 -0.67 -5.67 4.39
CA LEU A 196 0.72 -5.50 3.98
C LEU A 196 1.72 -5.71 5.12
N ILE A 197 1.44 -5.23 6.33
CA ILE A 197 2.34 -5.41 7.48
C ILE A 197 2.40 -6.88 7.88
N ARG A 198 1.24 -7.55 7.92
CA ARG A 198 1.19 -8.99 8.22
C ARG A 198 1.92 -9.82 7.18
N GLU A 199 1.69 -9.53 5.90
CA GLU A 199 2.36 -10.19 4.79
C GLU A 199 3.88 -9.94 4.83
N THR A 200 4.31 -8.70 5.07
CA THR A 200 5.74 -8.37 5.22
C THR A 200 6.37 -9.15 6.37
N ALA A 201 5.71 -9.21 7.53
CA ALA A 201 6.20 -9.96 8.67
C ALA A 201 6.33 -11.46 8.37
N LEU A 202 5.35 -12.06 7.68
CA LEU A 202 5.40 -13.46 7.26
C LEU A 202 6.56 -13.73 6.30
N VAL A 203 6.81 -12.85 5.34
CA VAL A 203 7.95 -12.96 4.41
C VAL A 203 9.28 -12.86 5.16
N GLU A 204 9.44 -11.90 6.05
CA GLU A 204 10.67 -11.75 6.87
C GLU A 204 10.90 -12.96 7.78
N GLU A 205 9.83 -13.51 8.36
CA GLU A 205 9.89 -14.74 9.14
C GLU A 205 10.34 -15.93 8.29
N ALA A 206 9.76 -16.10 7.09
CA ALA A 206 10.15 -17.14 6.16
C ALA A 206 11.64 -17.01 5.77
N LEU A 207 12.12 -15.81 5.44
CA LEU A 207 13.53 -15.56 5.12
C LEU A 207 14.45 -15.86 6.29
N THR A 208 14.04 -15.51 7.52
CA THR A 208 14.80 -15.81 8.73
C THR A 208 14.88 -17.33 8.96
N ARG A 209 13.78 -18.05 8.82
CA ARG A 209 13.74 -19.52 8.93
C ARG A 209 14.64 -20.17 7.87
N MET A 210 14.67 -19.64 6.63
CA MET A 210 15.58 -20.14 5.58
C MET A 210 17.07 -20.01 5.98
N GLN A 211 17.46 -18.92 6.64
CA GLN A 211 18.84 -18.67 7.06
C GLN A 211 19.34 -19.64 8.12
N VAL A 212 18.44 -20.18 8.94
CA VAL A 212 18.77 -21.11 10.04
C VAL A 212 18.36 -22.56 9.75
N ASP A 213 18.16 -22.92 8.48
CA ASP A 213 17.67 -24.23 8.04
C ASP A 213 16.39 -24.67 8.78
N GLY A 214 15.51 -23.71 9.06
CA GLY A 214 14.24 -23.92 9.72
C GLY A 214 13.20 -24.57 8.78
N ALA A 215 12.00 -24.81 9.32
CA ALA A 215 10.89 -25.44 8.58
C ALA A 215 10.29 -24.44 7.55
N VAL A 216 10.89 -24.35 6.37
CA VAL A 216 10.42 -23.57 5.21
C VAL A 216 10.56 -24.39 3.94
N ALA A 217 9.52 -24.40 3.13
CA ALA A 217 9.57 -24.95 1.78
C ALA A 217 9.46 -23.81 0.75
N TYR A 218 10.28 -23.84 -0.29
CA TYR A 218 10.23 -22.87 -1.39
C TYR A 218 10.46 -23.57 -2.72
N GLY A 219 9.94 -22.96 -3.78
CA GLY A 219 9.97 -23.55 -5.11
C GLY A 219 8.83 -24.56 -5.29
N ARG A 220 8.35 -24.66 -6.53
CA ARG A 220 7.12 -25.37 -6.87
C ARG A 220 7.11 -26.83 -6.40
N GLU A 221 8.18 -27.56 -6.63
CA GLU A 221 8.25 -28.99 -6.30
C GLU A 221 8.14 -29.25 -4.79
N HIS A 222 8.85 -28.44 -3.96
CA HIS A 222 8.80 -28.59 -2.52
C HIS A 222 7.47 -28.13 -1.93
N LEU A 223 6.86 -27.07 -2.51
CA LEU A 223 5.55 -26.61 -2.09
C LEU A 223 4.45 -27.63 -2.40
N GLU A 224 4.43 -28.20 -3.62
CA GLU A 224 3.48 -29.23 -4.00
C GLU A 224 3.59 -30.47 -3.08
N LYS A 225 4.82 -30.84 -2.73
CA LYS A 225 5.06 -31.94 -1.78
C LYS A 225 4.55 -31.60 -0.38
N ALA A 226 4.90 -30.43 0.15
CA ALA A 226 4.51 -30.01 1.49
C ALA A 226 2.96 -29.91 1.63
N VAL A 227 2.28 -29.40 0.60
CA VAL A 227 0.82 -29.35 0.55
C VAL A 227 0.22 -30.75 0.51
N THR A 228 0.77 -31.65 -0.31
CA THR A 228 0.28 -33.03 -0.42
C THR A 228 0.44 -33.81 0.89
N GLU A 229 1.52 -33.56 1.62
CA GLU A 229 1.81 -34.18 2.91
C GLU A 229 1.05 -33.54 4.10
N GLY A 230 0.29 -32.43 3.85
CA GLY A 230 -0.42 -31.69 4.89
C GLY A 230 0.54 -31.00 5.88
N ALA A 231 1.77 -30.68 5.46
CA ALA A 231 2.82 -30.11 6.29
C ALA A 231 2.87 -28.57 6.25
N VAL A 232 1.90 -27.93 5.59
CA VAL A 232 1.84 -26.46 5.47
C VAL A 232 0.99 -25.89 6.58
N GLU A 233 1.59 -25.06 7.43
CA GLU A 233 0.91 -24.24 8.43
C GLU A 233 0.49 -22.89 7.83
N THR A 234 1.40 -22.27 7.10
CA THR A 234 1.19 -20.96 6.47
C THR A 234 1.70 -20.99 5.04
N LEU A 235 0.90 -20.52 4.09
CA LEU A 235 1.26 -20.32 2.69
C LEU A 235 1.28 -18.82 2.39
N ILE A 236 2.39 -18.36 1.76
CA ILE A 236 2.60 -16.95 1.39
C ILE A 236 2.58 -16.81 -0.13
#